data_199743b6f7ec8a5a8a0f64b21726e86e
#
_entry.id   199743b6f7ec8a5a8a0f64b21726e86e
#
_cell.length_a   1.000
_cell.length_b   1.000
_cell.length_c   1.000
_cell.angle_alpha   90.00
_cell.angle_beta   90.00
_cell.angle_gamma   90.00
#
_symmetry.space_group_name_H-M   'P 1'
#
loop_
_entity.id
_entity.type
_entity.pdbx_description
1 polymer ?
#
loop_
_entity_poly.entity_id
_entity_poly.type
_entity_poly.pdbx_seq_one_letter_code
_entity_poly.pdbx_strand_id
1 'polypeptide(L)'
;MEVIRLPKLFLNEAPPRDYYATNLLALITDVEDQYISILSQGEIDFGRRVRHLGADSRRLYARIVSRKGPFLRVKKLNYAEVEACADAISELCSVELLDWCPDAELNDLLTGLSVAELHSLFPEIKPIRPKNEYVKRIIHHHQLDTVVERLQEHDPWVALNSAEYLAVYRLLFFGDPHQDLSTFVLRDLGISRFEEYALPTKRRLFTDRRT
;
A
#
# COMPACT_ATOMS: atom_id res chain seq x y z
N MET A 1 34.00 -11.25 -2.39
CA MET A 1 32.84 -11.52 -1.50
C MET A 1 32.39 -10.17 -1.00
N GLU A 2 31.56 -9.50 -1.81
CA GLU A 2 31.13 -8.14 -1.55
C GLU A 2 29.84 -8.23 -0.74
N VAL A 3 29.94 -7.92 0.55
CA VAL A 3 28.79 -7.74 1.43
C VAL A 3 28.12 -6.46 0.97
N ILE A 4 26.90 -6.54 0.43
CA ILE A 4 26.06 -5.36 0.22
C ILE A 4 25.83 -4.76 1.62
N ARG A 5 26.69 -3.82 2.00
CA ARG A 5 26.50 -2.97 3.15
C ARG A 5 25.41 -1.98 2.78
N LEU A 6 24.18 -2.29 3.18
CA LEU A 6 23.15 -1.26 3.28
C LEU A 6 23.74 -0.12 4.12
N PRO A 7 23.64 1.13 3.70
CA PRO A 7 24.26 2.24 4.42
C PRO A 7 23.75 2.27 5.86
N LYS A 8 24.67 2.37 6.82
CA LYS A 8 24.37 2.67 8.22
C LYS A 8 23.70 4.04 8.25
N LEU A 9 22.38 4.08 8.40
CA LEU A 9 21.62 5.31 8.33
C LEU A 9 20.91 5.63 9.64
N PHE A 10 21.17 6.82 10.10
CA PHE A 10 20.33 7.76 10.84
C PHE A 10 19.92 7.37 12.26
N LEU A 11 20.83 7.50 13.18
CA LEU A 11 20.49 7.48 14.61
C LEU A 11 19.73 8.73 15.09
N ASN A 12 19.64 9.82 14.25
CA ASN A 12 18.97 11.08 14.64
C ASN A 12 18.44 11.94 13.47
N GLU A 13 18.39 11.44 12.25
CA GLU A 13 17.88 12.21 11.10
C GLU A 13 16.63 11.58 10.52
N ALA A 14 15.71 12.42 10.01
CA ALA A 14 14.54 11.93 9.29
C ALA A 14 14.99 11.11 8.06
N PRO A 15 14.30 9.99 7.73
CA PRO A 15 14.66 9.18 6.58
C PRO A 15 14.67 10.03 5.29
N PRO A 16 15.56 9.74 4.32
CA PRO A 16 15.59 10.43 3.05
C PRO A 16 14.21 10.40 2.36
N ARG A 17 13.94 11.43 1.55
CA ARG A 17 12.67 11.58 0.83
C ARG A 17 12.25 10.31 0.05
N ASP A 18 13.22 9.63 -0.55
CA ASP A 18 13.00 8.43 -1.37
C ASP A 18 13.12 7.11 -0.60
N TYR A 19 13.28 7.15 0.72
CA TYR A 19 13.57 5.97 1.54
C TYR A 19 12.60 4.80 1.30
N TYR A 20 11.30 5.05 1.36
CA TYR A 20 10.27 4.01 1.17
C TYR A 20 10.27 3.46 -0.26
N ALA A 21 10.45 4.33 -1.25
CA ALA A 21 10.53 3.97 -2.65
C ALA A 21 11.79 3.13 -2.95
N THR A 22 12.92 3.50 -2.36
CA THR A 22 14.19 2.76 -2.48
C THR A 22 14.06 1.36 -1.91
N ASN A 23 13.45 1.22 -0.73
CA ASN A 23 13.26 -0.09 -0.11
C ASN A 23 12.30 -1.00 -0.92
N LEU A 24 11.23 -0.42 -1.48
CA LEU A 24 10.33 -1.17 -2.36
C LEU A 24 11.05 -1.66 -3.62
N LEU A 25 11.88 -0.82 -4.24
CA LEU A 25 12.68 -1.21 -5.40
C LEU A 25 13.72 -2.27 -5.06
N ALA A 26 14.37 -2.16 -3.90
CA ALA A 26 15.34 -3.14 -3.43
C ALA A 26 14.69 -4.50 -3.23
N LEU A 27 13.50 -4.56 -2.61
CA LEU A 27 12.73 -5.78 -2.46
C LEU A 27 12.40 -6.40 -3.81
N ILE A 28 11.88 -5.61 -4.77
CA ILE A 28 11.53 -6.11 -6.11
C ILE A 28 12.77 -6.66 -6.82
N THR A 29 13.88 -5.92 -6.80
CA THR A 29 15.11 -6.34 -7.48
C THR A 29 15.67 -7.62 -6.88
N ASP A 30 15.77 -7.70 -5.56
CA ASP A 30 16.32 -8.88 -4.88
C ASP A 30 15.50 -10.14 -5.15
N VAL A 31 14.18 -10.03 -5.11
CA VAL A 31 13.27 -11.14 -5.42
C VAL A 31 13.43 -11.60 -6.88
N GLU A 32 13.48 -10.66 -7.83
CA GLU A 32 13.64 -11.04 -9.23
C GLU A 32 15.02 -11.64 -9.50
N ASP A 33 16.09 -11.11 -8.93
CA ASP A 33 17.45 -11.67 -9.08
C ASP A 33 17.55 -13.10 -8.55
N GLN A 34 16.82 -13.41 -7.48
CA GLN A 34 16.87 -14.72 -6.86
C GLN A 34 15.82 -15.70 -7.40
N TYR A 35 14.62 -15.23 -7.74
CA TYR A 35 13.44 -16.06 -7.95
C TYR A 35 12.78 -15.91 -9.32
N ILE A 36 13.40 -15.24 -10.29
CA ILE A 36 12.83 -15.01 -11.63
C ILE A 36 12.29 -16.29 -12.28
N SER A 37 12.92 -17.45 -12.01
CA SER A 37 12.54 -18.74 -12.59
C SER A 37 11.25 -19.34 -12.04
N ILE A 38 10.73 -18.83 -10.92
CA ILE A 38 9.48 -19.30 -10.29
C ILE A 38 8.40 -18.23 -10.28
N LEU A 39 8.71 -16.99 -10.63
CA LEU A 39 7.72 -15.93 -10.79
C LEU A 39 6.85 -16.17 -12.02
N SER A 40 5.56 -15.91 -11.90
CA SER A 40 4.64 -15.87 -13.04
C SER A 40 4.87 -14.62 -13.89
N GLN A 41 4.36 -14.64 -15.13
CA GLN A 41 4.42 -13.46 -15.99
C GLN A 41 3.76 -12.22 -15.36
N GLY A 42 2.60 -12.38 -14.70
CA GLY A 42 1.92 -11.28 -14.02
C GLY A 42 2.75 -10.66 -12.88
N GLU A 43 3.49 -11.47 -12.12
CA GLU A 43 4.40 -11.00 -11.07
C GLU A 43 5.60 -10.25 -11.66
N ILE A 44 6.19 -10.76 -12.75
CA ILE A 44 7.28 -10.07 -13.46
C ILE A 44 6.79 -8.73 -14.04
N ASP A 45 5.59 -8.71 -14.62
CA ASP A 45 4.99 -7.50 -15.16
C ASP A 45 4.66 -6.48 -14.06
N PHE A 46 4.24 -6.94 -12.88
CA PHE A 46 4.09 -6.09 -11.69
C PHE A 46 5.42 -5.42 -11.31
N GLY A 47 6.48 -6.18 -11.15
CA GLY A 47 7.81 -5.63 -10.82
C GLY A 47 8.29 -4.61 -11.86
N ARG A 48 8.06 -4.91 -13.16
CA ARG A 48 8.37 -3.99 -14.26
C ARG A 48 7.57 -2.69 -14.15
N ARG A 49 6.25 -2.75 -13.92
CA ARG A 49 5.39 -1.56 -13.74
C ARG A 49 5.90 -0.68 -12.63
N VAL A 50 6.21 -1.24 -11.46
CA VAL A 50 6.71 -0.46 -10.31
C VAL A 50 8.06 0.21 -10.61
N ARG A 51 8.96 -0.45 -11.32
CA ARG A 51 10.27 0.14 -11.69
C ARG A 51 10.14 1.32 -12.66
N HIS A 52 9.14 1.29 -13.55
CA HIS A 52 8.95 2.34 -14.56
C HIS A 52 8.12 3.53 -14.08
N LEU A 53 7.60 3.49 -12.86
CA LEU A 53 6.87 4.63 -12.28
C LEU A 53 7.73 5.90 -12.21
N GLY A 54 7.09 7.04 -12.42
CA GLY A 54 7.66 8.34 -12.10
C GLY A 54 8.04 8.45 -10.62
N ALA A 55 8.86 9.43 -10.27
CA ALA A 55 9.40 9.55 -8.91
C ALA A 55 8.29 9.71 -7.86
N ASP A 56 7.32 10.59 -8.10
CA ASP A 56 6.21 10.84 -7.16
C ASP A 56 5.25 9.66 -7.07
N SER A 57 4.93 9.01 -8.19
CA SER A 57 4.09 7.82 -8.22
C SER A 57 4.73 6.66 -7.46
N ARG A 58 6.02 6.49 -7.58
CA ARG A 58 6.79 5.47 -6.84
C ARG A 58 6.81 5.75 -5.34
N ARG A 59 7.04 7.01 -4.94
CA ARG A 59 6.97 7.44 -3.54
C ARG A 59 5.58 7.20 -2.96
N LEU A 60 4.56 7.63 -3.68
CA LEU A 60 3.17 7.45 -3.28
C LEU A 60 2.81 5.97 -3.15
N TYR A 61 3.17 5.16 -4.16
CA TYR A 61 2.90 3.72 -4.16
C TYR A 61 3.57 3.02 -2.96
N ALA A 62 4.83 3.33 -2.68
CA ALA A 62 5.55 2.78 -1.54
C ALA A 62 4.87 3.12 -0.19
N ARG A 63 4.27 4.30 -0.07
CA ARG A 63 3.47 4.67 1.11
C ARG A 63 2.14 3.94 1.16
N ILE A 64 1.47 3.79 0.03
CA ILE A 64 0.19 3.09 -0.07
C ILE A 64 0.34 1.62 0.36
N VAL A 65 1.32 0.92 -0.17
CA VAL A 65 1.53 -0.50 0.15
C VAL A 65 1.96 -0.76 1.59
N SER A 66 2.38 0.26 2.31
CA SER A 66 2.69 0.20 3.74
C SER A 66 1.47 0.49 4.64
N ARG A 67 0.31 0.82 4.05
CA ARG A 67 -0.92 1.07 4.81
C ARG A 67 -1.72 -0.20 5.02
N LYS A 68 -2.54 -0.18 6.06
CA LYS A 68 -3.51 -1.24 6.34
C LYS A 68 -4.84 -0.93 5.64
N GLY A 69 -5.44 -1.97 5.09
CA GLY A 69 -6.75 -1.91 4.45
C GLY A 69 -6.66 -1.73 2.93
N PRO A 70 -7.65 -2.24 2.19
CA PRO A 70 -7.66 -2.24 0.73
C PRO A 70 -8.06 -0.89 0.13
N PHE A 71 -8.84 -0.08 0.85
CA PHE A 71 -9.44 1.15 0.35
C PHE A 71 -8.79 2.39 0.97
N LEU A 72 -8.47 3.36 0.12
CA LEU A 72 -7.72 4.55 0.49
C LEU A 72 -8.44 5.81 0.00
N ARG A 73 -8.61 6.76 0.91
CA ARG A 73 -9.21 8.07 0.60
C ARG A 73 -8.15 8.97 -0.02
N VAL A 74 -8.42 9.54 -1.18
CA VAL A 74 -7.47 10.39 -1.90
C VAL A 74 -7.04 11.60 -1.06
N LYS A 75 -7.97 12.25 -0.35
CA LYS A 75 -7.64 13.37 0.56
C LYS A 75 -6.70 13.00 1.71
N LYS A 76 -6.58 11.71 2.03
CA LYS A 76 -5.67 11.21 3.08
C LYS A 76 -4.30 10.75 2.52
N LEU A 77 -4.10 10.83 1.22
CA LEU A 77 -2.85 10.50 0.54
C LEU A 77 -1.97 11.74 0.35
N ASN A 78 -1.86 12.57 1.37
CA ASN A 78 -1.01 13.76 1.36
C ASN A 78 0.30 13.47 2.10
N TYR A 79 1.39 13.39 1.33
CA TYR A 79 2.74 13.14 1.82
C TYR A 79 3.68 14.24 1.38
N ALA A 80 4.50 14.76 2.29
CA ALA A 80 5.42 15.86 2.01
C ALA A 80 6.45 15.55 0.90
N GLU A 81 6.75 14.26 0.71
CA GLU A 81 7.66 13.79 -0.31
C GLU A 81 7.04 13.63 -1.71
N VAL A 82 5.71 13.77 -1.85
CA VAL A 82 4.96 13.65 -3.12
C VAL A 82 4.45 15.03 -3.51
N GLU A 83 5.00 15.60 -4.57
CA GLU A 83 4.64 16.97 -5.00
C GLU A 83 3.36 16.98 -5.83
N ALA A 84 3.25 16.07 -6.80
CA ALA A 84 2.13 15.96 -7.74
C ALA A 84 1.23 14.75 -7.41
N CYS A 85 0.54 14.77 -6.25
CA CYS A 85 -0.23 13.63 -5.78
C CYS A 85 -1.35 13.19 -6.75
N ALA A 86 -2.06 14.13 -7.38
CA ALA A 86 -3.12 13.81 -8.33
C ALA A 86 -2.59 13.11 -9.58
N ASP A 87 -1.47 13.60 -10.13
CA ASP A 87 -0.82 13.01 -11.31
C ASP A 87 -0.25 11.63 -10.95
N ALA A 88 0.33 11.50 -9.75
CA ALA A 88 0.84 10.23 -9.24
C ALA A 88 -0.27 9.17 -9.12
N ILE A 89 -1.45 9.53 -8.60
CA ILE A 89 -2.60 8.62 -8.53
C ILE A 89 -3.05 8.25 -9.95
N SER A 90 -3.15 9.22 -10.86
CA SER A 90 -3.56 8.98 -12.24
C SER A 90 -2.60 8.02 -12.96
N GLU A 91 -1.29 8.20 -12.79
CA GLU A 91 -0.29 7.27 -13.32
C GLU A 91 -0.47 5.87 -12.72
N LEU A 92 -0.61 5.74 -11.40
CA LEU A 92 -0.79 4.46 -10.72
C LEU A 92 -2.05 3.71 -11.20
N CYS A 93 -3.14 4.43 -11.47
CA CYS A 93 -4.34 3.85 -12.04
C CYS A 93 -4.14 3.44 -13.51
N SER A 94 -3.43 4.26 -14.29
CA SER A 94 -3.18 3.96 -15.71
C SER A 94 -2.34 2.71 -15.94
N VAL A 95 -1.49 2.36 -14.97
CA VAL A 95 -0.66 1.15 -14.98
C VAL A 95 -1.25 0.02 -14.14
N GLU A 96 -2.51 0.11 -13.74
CA GLU A 96 -3.25 -0.92 -13.02
C GLU A 96 -2.60 -1.35 -11.68
N LEU A 97 -1.96 -0.43 -10.99
CA LEU A 97 -1.47 -0.64 -9.62
C LEU A 97 -2.50 -0.16 -8.59
N LEU A 98 -3.35 0.78 -8.96
CA LEU A 98 -4.53 1.23 -8.21
C LEU A 98 -5.76 1.20 -9.12
N ASP A 99 -6.93 1.03 -8.53
CA ASP A 99 -8.22 1.19 -9.18
C ASP A 99 -8.98 2.39 -8.58
N TRP A 100 -9.58 3.21 -9.48
CA TRP A 100 -10.54 4.23 -9.07
C TRP A 100 -11.87 3.60 -8.71
N CYS A 101 -12.54 4.16 -7.72
CA CYS A 101 -13.89 3.74 -7.33
C CYS A 101 -13.99 2.22 -7.16
N PRO A 102 -13.21 1.63 -6.26
CA PRO A 102 -13.20 0.19 -6.06
C PRO A 102 -14.62 -0.32 -5.78
N ASP A 103 -14.94 -1.54 -6.24
CA ASP A 103 -16.14 -2.31 -5.87
C ASP A 103 -16.08 -2.69 -4.38
N ALA A 104 -15.99 -1.67 -3.54
CA ALA A 104 -16.00 -1.82 -2.10
C ALA A 104 -17.45 -1.97 -1.64
N GLU A 105 -17.66 -2.84 -0.66
CA GLU A 105 -18.92 -2.83 0.05
C GLU A 105 -19.15 -1.43 0.65
N LEU A 106 -20.29 -0.85 0.35
CA LEU A 106 -20.67 0.50 0.79
C LEU A 106 -20.50 0.68 2.31
N ASN A 107 -20.73 -0.39 3.07
CA ASN A 107 -20.53 -0.43 4.51
C ASN A 107 -19.07 -0.13 4.89
N ASP A 108 -18.09 -0.63 4.15
CA ASP A 108 -16.67 -0.43 4.44
C ASP A 108 -16.25 1.01 4.16
N LEU A 109 -16.72 1.59 3.05
CA LEU A 109 -16.48 3.00 2.72
C LEU A 109 -17.05 3.93 3.79
N LEU A 110 -18.32 3.75 4.16
CA LEU A 110 -18.97 4.55 5.19
C LEU A 110 -18.33 4.36 6.57
N THR A 111 -17.91 3.14 6.90
CA THR A 111 -17.22 2.85 8.15
C THR A 111 -15.84 3.51 8.22
N GLY A 112 -15.20 3.78 7.09
CA GLY A 112 -13.94 4.52 6.99
C GLY A 112 -14.07 6.03 7.29
N LEU A 113 -15.31 6.60 7.29
CA LEU A 113 -15.57 8.00 7.60
C LEU A 113 -15.77 8.23 9.12
N SER A 114 -15.46 9.40 9.61
CA SER A 114 -15.84 9.80 10.97
C SER A 114 -17.35 10.09 11.08
N VAL A 115 -17.89 10.08 12.29
CA VAL A 115 -19.31 10.44 12.53
C VAL A 115 -19.64 11.85 12.04
N ALA A 116 -18.69 12.78 12.18
CA ALA A 116 -18.86 14.16 11.72
C ALA A 116 -18.94 14.23 10.18
N GLU A 117 -18.07 13.50 9.47
CA GLU A 117 -18.10 13.39 8.00
C GLU A 117 -19.40 12.75 7.53
N LEU A 118 -19.83 11.66 8.16
CA LEU A 118 -21.11 11.01 7.85
C LEU A 118 -22.28 11.97 8.02
N HIS A 119 -22.30 12.76 9.10
CA HIS A 119 -23.37 13.73 9.33
C HIS A 119 -23.32 14.90 8.35
N SER A 120 -22.13 15.32 7.92
CA SER A 120 -21.98 16.34 6.87
C SER A 120 -22.53 15.87 5.52
N LEU A 121 -22.33 14.58 5.19
CA LEU A 121 -22.81 13.98 3.94
C LEU A 121 -24.31 13.63 3.96
N PHE A 122 -24.83 13.27 5.14
CA PHE A 122 -26.20 12.81 5.35
C PHE A 122 -26.85 13.57 6.51
N PRO A 123 -27.02 14.91 6.40
CA PRO A 123 -27.51 15.75 7.49
C PRO A 123 -28.96 15.43 7.90
N GLU A 124 -29.74 14.82 7.01
CA GLU A 124 -31.09 14.35 7.24
C GLU A 124 -31.19 13.20 8.24
N ILE A 125 -30.08 12.49 8.50
CA ILE A 125 -30.06 11.37 9.45
C ILE A 125 -29.26 11.78 10.69
N LYS A 126 -29.92 11.82 11.84
CA LYS A 126 -29.26 12.16 13.11
C LYS A 126 -28.25 11.06 13.50
N PRO A 127 -27.03 11.46 13.91
CA PRO A 127 -26.04 10.52 14.43
C PRO A 127 -26.58 9.71 15.62
N ILE A 128 -26.29 8.42 15.62
CA ILE A 128 -26.61 7.49 16.71
C ILE A 128 -25.38 6.68 17.09
N ARG A 129 -25.38 6.10 18.28
CA ARG A 129 -24.34 5.18 18.74
C ARG A 129 -24.92 3.76 18.87
N PRO A 130 -24.13 2.72 18.56
CA PRO A 130 -22.76 2.76 18.00
C PRO A 130 -22.75 3.23 16.54
N LYS A 131 -21.57 3.63 16.02
CA LYS A 131 -21.38 4.13 14.66
C LYS A 131 -21.90 3.16 13.58
N ASN A 132 -21.75 1.86 13.79
CA ASN A 132 -22.24 0.86 12.84
C ASN A 132 -23.76 0.92 12.64
N GLU A 133 -24.53 1.24 13.69
CA GLU A 133 -25.99 1.43 13.57
C GLU A 133 -26.32 2.72 12.80
N TYR A 134 -25.48 3.75 12.94
CA TYR A 134 -25.62 4.97 12.14
C TYR A 134 -25.39 4.69 10.65
N VAL A 135 -24.33 3.95 10.32
CA VAL A 135 -24.02 3.51 8.94
C VAL A 135 -25.18 2.69 8.36
N LYS A 136 -25.69 1.71 9.10
CA LYS A 136 -26.86 0.92 8.65
C LYS A 136 -28.09 1.77 8.34
N ARG A 137 -28.35 2.80 9.18
CA ARG A 137 -29.46 3.75 8.92
C ARG A 137 -29.25 4.54 7.64
N ILE A 138 -28.03 4.99 7.36
CA ILE A 138 -27.70 5.71 6.12
C ILE A 138 -28.00 4.81 4.93
N ILE A 139 -27.49 3.57 4.93
CA ILE A 139 -27.70 2.59 3.85
C ILE A 139 -29.18 2.26 3.67
N HIS A 140 -29.93 2.15 4.74
CA HIS A 140 -31.36 1.82 4.67
C HIS A 140 -32.23 3.00 4.20
N HIS A 141 -31.80 4.23 4.44
CA HIS A 141 -32.57 5.44 4.13
C HIS A 141 -32.37 5.95 2.70
N HIS A 142 -31.24 5.65 2.10
CA HIS A 142 -30.85 6.14 0.77
C HIS A 142 -30.73 5.01 -0.25
N GLN A 143 -30.94 5.37 -1.52
CA GLN A 143 -30.59 4.49 -2.63
C GLN A 143 -29.06 4.40 -2.75
N LEU A 144 -28.57 3.24 -3.18
CA LEU A 144 -27.14 2.94 -3.31
C LEU A 144 -26.41 4.02 -4.13
N ASP A 145 -26.96 4.37 -5.28
CA ASP A 145 -26.36 5.33 -6.21
C ASP A 145 -26.17 6.72 -5.55
N THR A 146 -27.18 7.18 -4.79
CA THR A 146 -27.09 8.46 -4.08
C THR A 146 -25.99 8.46 -3.03
N VAL A 147 -25.77 7.34 -2.34
CA VAL A 147 -24.71 7.25 -1.34
C VAL A 147 -23.34 7.25 -2.02
N VAL A 148 -23.19 6.52 -3.11
CA VAL A 148 -21.95 6.45 -3.90
C VAL A 148 -21.60 7.82 -4.47
N GLU A 149 -22.56 8.53 -5.08
CA GLU A 149 -22.35 9.89 -5.61
C GLU A 149 -21.86 10.86 -4.53
N ARG A 150 -22.53 10.92 -3.37
CA ARG A 150 -22.11 11.79 -2.26
C ARG A 150 -20.72 11.45 -1.73
N LEU A 151 -20.37 10.17 -1.68
CA LEU A 151 -19.04 9.73 -1.26
C LEU A 151 -17.96 10.16 -2.27
N GLN A 152 -18.21 10.00 -3.56
CA GLN A 152 -17.27 10.37 -4.63
C GLN A 152 -17.04 11.89 -4.69
N GLU A 153 -18.11 12.68 -4.58
CA GLU A 153 -18.02 14.14 -4.54
C GLU A 153 -17.26 14.65 -3.32
N HIS A 154 -17.44 13.97 -2.17
CA HIS A 154 -16.78 14.37 -0.93
C HIS A 154 -15.29 14.06 -0.93
N ASP A 155 -14.92 12.83 -1.29
CA ASP A 155 -13.53 12.34 -1.26
C ASP A 155 -13.44 11.06 -2.08
N PRO A 156 -12.84 11.10 -3.27
CA PRO A 156 -12.71 9.92 -4.09
C PRO A 156 -11.83 8.87 -3.41
N TRP A 157 -12.08 7.61 -3.75
CA TRP A 157 -11.39 6.46 -3.18
C TRP A 157 -10.62 5.71 -4.26
N VAL A 158 -9.51 5.14 -3.87
CA VAL A 158 -8.72 4.21 -4.67
C VAL A 158 -8.50 2.91 -3.90
N ALA A 159 -8.37 1.82 -4.62
CA ALA A 159 -8.01 0.52 -4.07
C ALA A 159 -6.68 0.04 -4.63
N LEU A 160 -5.96 -0.76 -3.84
CA LEU A 160 -4.74 -1.43 -4.28
C LEU A 160 -5.11 -2.65 -5.13
N ASN A 161 -4.83 -2.58 -6.44
CA ASN A 161 -5.13 -3.66 -7.40
C ASN A 161 -4.06 -4.76 -7.46
N SER A 162 -2.90 -4.50 -6.89
CA SER A 162 -1.71 -5.38 -6.98
C SER A 162 -1.35 -6.08 -5.67
N ALA A 163 -2.30 -6.17 -4.73
CA ALA A 163 -2.05 -6.70 -3.38
C ALA A 163 -1.55 -8.15 -3.39
N GLU A 164 -2.07 -8.99 -4.28
CA GLU A 164 -1.67 -10.40 -4.41
C GLU A 164 -0.24 -10.55 -4.94
N TYR A 165 0.17 -9.77 -5.94
CA TYR A 165 1.54 -9.79 -6.44
C TYR A 165 2.53 -9.32 -5.38
N LEU A 166 2.18 -8.23 -4.67
CA LEU A 166 3.01 -7.74 -3.59
C LEU A 166 3.16 -8.76 -2.46
N ALA A 167 2.10 -9.52 -2.15
CA ALA A 167 2.16 -10.59 -1.16
C ALA A 167 3.16 -11.69 -1.55
N VAL A 168 3.22 -12.06 -2.83
CA VAL A 168 4.22 -13.00 -3.34
C VAL A 168 5.64 -12.45 -3.17
N TYR A 169 5.88 -11.20 -3.54
CA TYR A 169 7.18 -10.56 -3.36
C TYR A 169 7.59 -10.50 -1.88
N ARG A 170 6.66 -10.18 -0.98
CA ARG A 170 6.90 -10.21 0.47
C ARG A 170 7.23 -11.62 0.98
N LEU A 171 6.46 -12.61 0.54
CA LEU A 171 6.71 -14.01 0.89
C LEU A 171 8.11 -14.46 0.47
N LEU A 172 8.51 -14.17 -0.75
CA LEU A 172 9.82 -14.58 -1.30
C LEU A 172 10.98 -13.84 -0.61
N PHE A 173 10.76 -12.60 -0.19
CA PHE A 173 11.80 -11.78 0.45
C PHE A 173 11.91 -12.02 1.96
N PHE A 174 10.77 -12.05 2.67
CA PHE A 174 10.72 -12.13 4.13
C PHE A 174 10.38 -13.53 4.66
N GLY A 175 9.85 -14.42 3.81
CA GLY A 175 9.22 -15.66 4.25
C GLY A 175 7.81 -15.49 4.81
N ASP A 176 7.25 -14.26 4.79
CA ASP A 176 5.92 -13.91 5.29
C ASP A 176 5.22 -12.94 4.32
N PRO A 177 4.06 -13.32 3.70
CA PRO A 177 3.34 -12.48 2.76
C PRO A 177 2.70 -11.23 3.40
N HIS A 178 2.55 -11.22 4.72
CA HIS A 178 1.93 -10.13 5.48
C HIS A 178 2.94 -9.20 6.14
N GLN A 179 4.25 -9.48 5.99
CA GLN A 179 5.30 -8.65 6.59
C GLN A 179 5.19 -7.20 6.12
N ASP A 180 5.15 -6.29 7.08
CA ASP A 180 5.08 -4.86 6.80
C ASP A 180 6.43 -4.35 6.28
N LEU A 181 6.37 -3.54 5.21
CA LEU A 181 7.56 -2.87 4.66
C LEU A 181 8.17 -1.85 5.63
N SER A 182 7.43 -1.40 6.63
CA SER A 182 7.95 -0.56 7.71
C SER A 182 9.05 -1.26 8.54
N THR A 183 9.13 -2.59 8.47
CA THR A 183 10.21 -3.37 9.11
C THR A 183 11.60 -2.97 8.61
N PHE A 184 11.72 -2.54 7.35
CA PHE A 184 12.96 -1.94 6.84
C PHE A 184 13.35 -0.69 7.64
N VAL A 185 12.36 0.18 7.93
CA VAL A 185 12.55 1.41 8.69
C VAL A 185 13.07 1.12 10.09
N LEU A 186 12.44 0.16 10.77
CA LEU A 186 12.81 -0.22 12.15
C LEU A 186 14.20 -0.83 12.22
N ARG A 187 14.60 -1.62 11.21
CA ARG A 187 15.94 -2.19 11.10
C ARG A 187 17.00 -1.11 10.88
N ASP A 188 16.77 -0.19 9.96
CA ASP A 188 17.72 0.86 9.62
C ASP A 188 17.85 1.91 10.73
N LEU A 189 16.77 2.17 11.48
CA LEU A 189 16.78 3.04 12.66
C LEU A 189 17.42 2.38 13.89
N GLY A 190 17.84 1.11 13.80
CA GLY A 190 18.42 0.37 14.92
C GLY A 190 17.45 0.07 16.07
N ILE A 191 16.12 0.27 15.84
CA ILE A 191 15.06 0.01 16.83
C ILE A 191 14.80 -1.49 16.95
N SER A 192 14.97 -2.24 15.87
CA SER A 192 14.92 -3.70 15.85
C SER A 192 16.30 -4.25 15.52
N ARG A 193 16.98 -4.81 16.50
CA ARG A 193 18.14 -5.67 16.27
C ARG A 193 17.62 -7.08 16.00
N PHE A 194 17.40 -7.42 14.74
CA PHE A 194 17.42 -8.82 14.38
C PHE A 194 18.88 -9.30 14.54
N GLU A 195 19.06 -10.48 15.16
CA GLU A 195 20.37 -11.11 15.15
C GLU A 195 20.88 -11.14 13.70
N GLU A 196 22.13 -10.75 13.50
CA GLU A 196 22.79 -10.90 12.20
C GLU A 196 22.97 -12.40 11.91
N TYR A 197 21.88 -13.08 11.59
CA TYR A 197 22.00 -14.30 10.84
C TYR A 197 22.52 -13.86 9.48
N ALA A 198 23.80 -14.06 9.25
CA ALA A 198 24.36 -14.13 7.92
C ALA A 198 23.68 -15.29 7.21
N LEU A 199 22.48 -15.06 6.69
CA LEU A 199 21.92 -15.98 5.71
C LEU A 199 22.92 -16.00 4.58
N PRO A 200 23.49 -17.18 4.28
CA PRO A 200 24.42 -17.28 3.16
C PRO A 200 23.65 -16.79 1.93
N THR A 201 24.15 -15.76 1.30
CA THR A 201 23.60 -14.92 0.22
C THR A 201 23.13 -15.71 -1.03
N LYS A 202 22.94 -17.02 -0.95
CA LYS A 202 22.57 -17.91 -2.06
C LYS A 202 21.62 -19.06 -1.69
N ARG A 203 20.98 -19.07 -0.53
CA ARG A 203 19.95 -20.07 -0.26
C ARG A 203 18.59 -19.46 -0.53
N ARG A 204 18.02 -19.84 -1.69
CA ARG A 204 16.60 -19.64 -1.97
C ARG A 204 15.79 -20.29 -0.85
N LEU A 205 14.84 -19.56 -0.26
CA LEU A 205 13.87 -20.12 0.68
C LEU A 205 12.91 -21.08 -0.04
N PHE A 206 12.67 -20.82 -1.31
CA PHE A 206 11.75 -21.59 -2.15
C PHE A 206 12.47 -22.04 -3.43
N THR A 207 12.26 -23.30 -3.85
CA THR A 207 12.86 -23.89 -5.04
C THR A 207 11.86 -24.05 -6.17
N ASP A 208 10.59 -24.14 -5.86
CA ASP A 208 9.49 -24.23 -6.83
C ASP A 208 8.21 -23.59 -6.28
N ARG A 209 7.16 -23.53 -7.11
CA ARG A 209 5.88 -22.90 -6.79
C ARG A 209 4.86 -23.84 -6.12
N ARG A 210 5.19 -25.10 -5.83
CA ARG A 210 4.25 -26.13 -5.38
C ARG A 210 4.15 -26.24 -3.86
N THR A 211 4.80 -25.35 -3.15
CA THR A 211 4.67 -25.21 -1.68
C THR A 211 3.68 -24.07 -1.35
#